data_593920f40dd660faaa6a740f9dd25b14
#
_entry.id   593920f40dd660faaa6a740f9dd25b14
#
_cell.length_a   1.000
_cell.length_b   1.000
_cell.length_c   1.000
_cell.angle_alpha   90.00
_cell.angle_beta   90.00
_cell.angle_gamma   90.00
#
_symmetry.space_group_name_H-M   'P 1'
#
loop_
_entity.id
_entity.type
_entity.pdbx_description
1 polymer ?
#
loop_
_entity_poly.entity_id
_entity_poly.type
_entity_poly.pdbx_seq_one_letter_code
_entity_poly.pdbx_strand_id
1 'polypeptide(L)'
;MNKSSKKILGTCSGILIVAAMIVAGYFLLNKQMQKEAQENVLPTTEVGKILAKDLDSKYPSTATEVVKMYWRITSCLYNKADSMSNKDFDNVLKQCRKLYDQEMLDESKNSFNNMKKKLRKDIDKRKDAKESFSSYVVQSNDTLTVRKMDGKEYTTV
;
A
#
# COMPACT_ATOMS: atom_id res chain seq x y z
N MET A 1 43.20 39.82 -23.06
CA MET A 1 42.44 38.61 -23.33
C MET A 1 41.89 38.68 -24.73
N ASN A 2 42.39 37.80 -25.64
CA ASN A 2 42.15 37.90 -27.09
C ASN A 2 40.64 37.62 -27.42
N LYS A 3 40.10 38.35 -28.41
CA LYS A 3 38.72 38.19 -28.92
C LYS A 3 38.36 36.74 -29.29
N SER A 4 39.35 35.95 -29.71
CA SER A 4 39.22 34.53 -30.04
C SER A 4 38.96 33.67 -28.83
N SER A 5 39.61 33.92 -27.68
CA SER A 5 39.42 33.15 -26.43
C SER A 5 38.01 33.32 -25.84
N LYS A 6 37.40 34.51 -25.99
CA LYS A 6 36.03 34.75 -25.55
C LYS A 6 34.99 33.99 -26.38
N LYS A 7 35.19 33.83 -27.68
CA LYS A 7 34.30 33.03 -28.55
C LYS A 7 34.38 31.55 -28.22
N ILE A 8 35.57 31.00 -27.99
CA ILE A 8 35.78 29.60 -27.64
C ILE A 8 35.14 29.30 -26.27
N LEU A 9 35.32 30.20 -25.30
CA LEU A 9 34.71 30.03 -23.96
C LEU A 9 33.18 30.02 -24.01
N GLY A 10 32.56 30.88 -24.82
CA GLY A 10 31.09 30.91 -25.01
C GLY A 10 30.53 29.64 -25.68
N THR A 11 31.28 29.11 -26.68
CA THR A 11 30.86 27.88 -27.38
C THR A 11 30.97 26.65 -26.45
N CYS A 12 32.06 26.54 -25.69
CA CYS A 12 32.21 25.45 -24.71
C CYS A 12 31.14 25.50 -23.60
N SER A 13 30.81 26.71 -23.12
CA SER A 13 29.74 26.89 -22.12
C SER A 13 28.36 26.46 -22.66
N GLY A 14 28.06 26.79 -23.92
CA GLY A 14 26.80 26.36 -24.57
C GLY A 14 26.67 24.84 -24.68
N ILE A 15 27.75 24.16 -25.06
CA ILE A 15 27.77 22.69 -25.19
C ILE A 15 27.56 22.02 -23.80
N LEU A 16 28.18 22.55 -22.75
CA LEU A 16 28.00 22.01 -21.40
C LEU A 16 26.55 22.16 -20.89
N ILE A 17 25.88 23.28 -21.18
CA ILE A 17 24.50 23.49 -20.82
C ILE A 17 23.58 22.50 -21.54
N VAL A 18 23.78 22.28 -22.84
CA VAL A 18 23.00 21.31 -23.62
C VAL A 18 23.23 19.89 -23.12
N ALA A 19 24.48 19.52 -22.83
CA ALA A 19 24.78 18.20 -22.25
C ALA A 19 24.10 18.00 -20.87
N ALA A 20 24.12 19.01 -20.01
CA ALA A 20 23.44 18.96 -18.71
C ALA A 20 21.91 18.79 -18.85
N MET A 21 21.28 19.48 -19.82
CA MET A 21 19.84 19.32 -20.10
C MET A 21 19.49 17.92 -20.62
N ILE A 22 20.33 17.34 -21.47
CA ILE A 22 20.13 15.96 -21.97
C ILE A 22 20.23 14.96 -20.83
N VAL A 23 21.23 15.09 -19.95
CA VAL A 23 21.41 14.23 -18.80
C VAL A 23 20.22 14.36 -17.80
N ALA A 24 19.79 15.59 -17.51
CA ALA A 24 18.63 15.83 -16.65
C ALA A 24 17.34 15.25 -17.26
N GLY A 25 17.12 15.45 -18.57
CA GLY A 25 15.99 14.86 -19.29
C GLY A 25 16.01 13.33 -19.25
N TYR A 26 17.17 12.72 -19.45
CA TYR A 26 17.33 11.27 -19.33
C TYR A 26 16.99 10.74 -17.94
N PHE A 27 17.47 11.43 -16.89
CA PHE A 27 17.14 11.04 -15.51
C PHE A 27 15.65 11.17 -15.21
N LEU A 28 14.98 12.21 -15.70
CA LEU A 28 13.54 12.40 -15.50
C LEU A 28 12.73 11.34 -16.25
N LEU A 29 13.08 11.06 -17.52
CA LEU A 29 12.43 10.01 -18.31
C LEU A 29 12.66 8.62 -17.70
N ASN A 30 13.89 8.31 -17.29
CA ASN A 30 14.20 7.02 -16.68
C ASN A 30 13.44 6.81 -15.35
N LYS A 31 13.25 7.88 -14.56
CA LYS A 31 12.44 7.85 -13.34
C LYS A 31 10.95 7.65 -13.62
N GLN A 32 10.43 8.22 -14.71
CA GLN A 32 9.06 7.97 -15.18
C GLN A 32 8.90 6.55 -15.72
N MET A 33 9.81 6.08 -16.57
CA MET A 33 9.79 4.72 -17.11
C MET A 33 9.93 3.66 -16.02
N GLN A 34 10.73 3.90 -14.98
CA GLN A 34 10.80 2.99 -13.82
C GLN A 34 9.50 2.95 -13.02
N LYS A 35 8.78 4.06 -12.90
CA LYS A 35 7.45 4.07 -12.29
C LYS A 35 6.43 3.30 -13.12
N GLU A 36 6.40 3.53 -14.44
CA GLU A 36 5.49 2.83 -15.35
C GLU A 36 5.82 1.34 -15.50
N ALA A 37 7.10 0.96 -15.47
CA ALA A 37 7.53 -0.42 -15.46
C ALA A 37 7.17 -1.15 -14.15
N GLN A 38 7.16 -0.45 -13.01
CA GLN A 38 6.67 -1.01 -11.75
C GLN A 38 5.13 -1.11 -11.71
N GLU A 39 4.41 -0.23 -12.40
CA GLU A 39 2.94 -0.29 -12.49
C GLU A 39 2.46 -1.41 -13.43
N ASN A 40 3.22 -1.77 -14.45
CA ASN A 40 2.84 -2.78 -15.45
C ASN A 40 3.32 -4.20 -15.15
N VAL A 41 4.18 -4.41 -14.17
CA VAL A 41 4.52 -5.75 -13.69
C VAL A 41 3.44 -6.18 -12.70
N LEU A 42 2.58 -7.13 -13.11
CA LEU A 42 1.64 -7.77 -12.19
C LEU A 42 2.41 -8.23 -10.95
N PRO A 43 2.04 -7.73 -9.77
CA PRO A 43 2.78 -8.02 -8.56
C PRO A 43 2.75 -9.53 -8.28
N THR A 44 3.91 -10.17 -8.33
CA THR A 44 4.05 -11.61 -8.10
C THR A 44 3.89 -11.98 -6.63
N THR A 45 4.22 -11.04 -5.73
CA THR A 45 4.11 -11.26 -4.28
C THR A 45 2.71 -10.93 -3.76
N GLU A 46 2.28 -11.60 -2.69
CA GLU A 46 0.99 -11.33 -2.05
C GLU A 46 0.91 -9.89 -1.52
N VAL A 47 1.99 -9.36 -0.96
CA VAL A 47 2.12 -7.96 -0.54
C VAL A 47 1.86 -7.03 -1.73
N GLY A 48 2.53 -7.26 -2.86
CA GLY A 48 2.34 -6.47 -4.06
C GLY A 48 0.91 -6.52 -4.57
N LYS A 49 0.27 -7.70 -4.58
CA LYS A 49 -1.15 -7.86 -5.00
C LYS A 49 -2.12 -7.08 -4.10
N ILE A 50 -1.85 -7.02 -2.80
CA ILE A 50 -2.66 -6.23 -1.86
C ILE A 50 -2.46 -4.73 -2.12
N LEU A 51 -1.21 -4.28 -2.29
CA LEU A 51 -0.89 -2.88 -2.51
C LEU A 51 -1.36 -2.35 -3.87
N ALA A 52 -1.41 -3.21 -4.89
CA ALA A 52 -1.93 -2.88 -6.21
C ALA A 52 -3.47 -2.75 -6.25
N LYS A 53 -4.17 -3.19 -5.18
CA LYS A 53 -5.63 -3.10 -5.14
C LYS A 53 -6.06 -1.68 -4.80
N ASP A 54 -6.77 -1.04 -5.72
CA ASP A 54 -7.36 0.28 -5.52
C ASP A 54 -8.69 0.15 -4.75
N LEU A 55 -8.61 0.23 -3.42
CA LEU A 55 -9.80 0.17 -2.56
C LEU A 55 -10.53 1.51 -2.46
N ASP A 56 -9.96 2.61 -2.96
CA ASP A 56 -10.61 3.91 -2.96
C ASP A 56 -11.63 4.00 -4.11
N SER A 57 -11.28 3.48 -5.29
CA SER A 57 -12.15 3.49 -6.47
C SER A 57 -12.93 2.18 -6.67
N LYS A 58 -12.42 1.06 -6.15
CA LYS A 58 -12.96 -0.31 -6.33
C LYS A 58 -13.13 -1.00 -4.99
N TYR A 59 -13.94 -0.39 -4.12
CA TYR A 59 -14.28 -0.99 -2.83
C TYR A 59 -15.10 -2.27 -3.03
N PRO A 60 -14.88 -3.33 -2.20
CA PRO A 60 -15.67 -4.55 -2.26
C PRO A 60 -17.19 -4.26 -2.13
N SER A 61 -17.99 -4.84 -3.02
CA SER A 61 -19.41 -4.50 -3.15
C SER A 61 -20.31 -5.24 -2.16
N THR A 62 -19.82 -6.32 -1.53
CA THR A 62 -20.58 -7.13 -0.59
C THR A 62 -19.84 -7.31 0.73
N ALA A 63 -20.58 -7.54 1.83
CA ALA A 63 -20.00 -7.81 3.14
C ALA A 63 -19.03 -9.01 3.10
N THR A 64 -19.39 -10.06 2.38
CA THR A 64 -18.54 -11.25 2.19
C THR A 64 -17.21 -10.89 1.52
N GLU A 65 -17.21 -10.03 0.50
CA GLU A 65 -15.98 -9.59 -0.17
C GLU A 65 -15.12 -8.70 0.74
N VAL A 66 -15.73 -7.83 1.54
CA VAL A 66 -15.03 -7.04 2.56
C VAL A 66 -14.31 -7.96 3.54
N VAL A 67 -15.00 -8.97 4.08
CA VAL A 67 -14.40 -9.93 5.03
C VAL A 67 -13.30 -10.75 4.37
N LYS A 68 -13.49 -11.22 3.14
CA LYS A 68 -12.44 -11.93 2.39
C LYS A 68 -11.20 -11.04 2.19
N MET A 69 -11.40 -9.78 1.84
CA MET A 69 -10.28 -8.84 1.67
C MET A 69 -9.60 -8.53 3.00
N TYR A 70 -10.36 -8.32 4.07
CA TYR A 70 -9.85 -8.14 5.42
C TYR A 70 -8.97 -9.32 5.86
N TRP A 71 -9.46 -10.55 5.71
CA TRP A 71 -8.70 -11.76 6.05
C TRP A 71 -7.43 -11.91 5.23
N ARG A 72 -7.50 -11.62 3.93
CA ARG A 72 -6.34 -11.66 3.05
C ARG A 72 -5.25 -10.70 3.50
N ILE A 73 -5.63 -9.44 3.82
CA ILE A 73 -4.70 -8.42 4.30
C ILE A 73 -4.14 -8.81 5.67
N THR A 74 -5.01 -9.23 6.59
CA THR A 74 -4.63 -9.62 7.95
C THR A 74 -3.68 -10.82 7.93
N SER A 75 -4.01 -11.88 7.21
CA SER A 75 -3.14 -13.05 7.06
C SER A 75 -1.76 -12.67 6.49
N CYS A 76 -1.73 -11.73 5.54
CA CYS A 76 -0.47 -11.23 4.99
C CYS A 76 0.35 -10.49 6.05
N LEU A 77 -0.29 -9.60 6.85
CA LEU A 77 0.35 -8.85 7.93
C LEU A 77 0.93 -9.79 9.01
N TYR A 78 0.21 -10.84 9.38
CA TYR A 78 0.68 -11.78 10.40
C TYR A 78 1.75 -12.74 9.87
N ASN A 79 1.52 -13.35 8.71
CA ASN A 79 2.38 -14.42 8.22
C ASN A 79 3.65 -13.91 7.50
N LYS A 80 3.65 -12.65 7.05
CA LYS A 80 4.75 -12.06 6.25
C LYS A 80 5.42 -10.87 6.93
N ALA A 81 5.07 -10.54 8.18
CA ALA A 81 5.61 -9.39 8.89
C ALA A 81 7.14 -9.31 8.87
N ASP A 82 7.83 -10.45 9.07
CA ASP A 82 9.29 -10.52 9.11
C ASP A 82 9.96 -10.33 7.74
N SER A 83 9.26 -10.69 6.68
CA SER A 83 9.76 -10.57 5.30
C SER A 83 9.38 -9.25 4.62
N MET A 84 8.56 -8.44 5.27
CA MET A 84 8.16 -7.12 4.76
C MET A 84 9.11 -6.02 5.20
N SER A 85 9.35 -5.05 4.31
CA SER A 85 9.93 -3.78 4.75
C SER A 85 8.96 -3.04 5.69
N ASN A 86 9.46 -2.17 6.57
CA ASN A 86 8.60 -1.34 7.41
C ASN A 86 7.64 -0.47 6.58
N LYS A 87 8.07 -0.02 5.40
CA LYS A 87 7.25 0.76 4.46
C LYS A 87 6.09 -0.08 3.91
N ASP A 88 6.36 -1.32 3.49
CA ASP A 88 5.33 -2.20 2.96
C ASP A 88 4.34 -2.61 4.05
N PHE A 89 4.82 -2.92 5.24
CA PHE A 89 3.96 -3.19 6.39
C PHE A 89 3.01 -2.03 6.67
N ASP A 90 3.52 -0.80 6.69
CA ASP A 90 2.71 0.40 6.90
C ASP A 90 1.69 0.61 5.77
N ASN A 91 2.08 0.36 4.53
CA ASN A 91 1.18 0.49 3.38
C ASN A 91 0.10 -0.60 3.39
N VAL A 92 0.43 -1.85 3.71
CA VAL A 92 -0.55 -2.94 3.85
C VAL A 92 -1.52 -2.66 5.01
N LEU A 93 -1.03 -2.12 6.14
CA LEU A 93 -1.89 -1.69 7.25
C LEU A 93 -2.82 -0.53 6.85
N LYS A 94 -2.34 0.42 6.02
CA LYS A 94 -3.20 1.49 5.46
C LYS A 94 -4.30 0.91 4.58
N GLN A 95 -4.00 -0.08 3.75
CA GLN A 95 -5.04 -0.78 2.96
C GLN A 95 -6.05 -1.49 3.86
N CYS A 96 -5.61 -2.14 4.93
CA CYS A 96 -6.50 -2.74 5.92
C CYS A 96 -7.46 -1.69 6.51
N ARG A 97 -6.94 -0.53 6.88
CA ARG A 97 -7.74 0.56 7.47
C ARG A 97 -8.84 1.10 6.56
N LYS A 98 -8.68 1.02 5.23
CA LYS A 98 -9.73 1.41 4.29
C LYS A 98 -10.98 0.54 4.35
N LEU A 99 -10.90 -0.64 4.97
CA LEU A 99 -12.04 -1.54 5.18
C LEU A 99 -12.82 -1.25 6.47
N TYR A 100 -12.31 -0.36 7.33
CA TYR A 100 -12.95 0.01 8.58
C TYR A 100 -13.89 1.20 8.40
N ASP A 101 -14.92 1.25 9.25
CA ASP A 101 -15.81 2.40 9.35
C ASP A 101 -15.05 3.65 9.82
N GLN A 102 -15.39 4.81 9.25
CA GLN A 102 -14.73 6.08 9.56
C GLN A 102 -14.92 6.46 11.03
N GLU A 103 -16.12 6.27 11.59
CA GLU A 103 -16.40 6.56 13.01
C GLU A 103 -15.46 5.76 13.92
N MET A 104 -15.21 4.50 13.59
CA MET A 104 -14.25 3.67 14.31
C MET A 104 -12.82 4.18 14.19
N LEU A 105 -12.44 4.69 13.02
CA LEU A 105 -11.09 5.20 12.78
C LEU A 105 -10.83 6.55 13.46
N ASP A 106 -11.87 7.36 13.70
CA ASP A 106 -11.78 8.66 14.33
C ASP A 106 -11.55 8.57 15.85
N GLU A 107 -11.82 7.41 16.45
CA GLU A 107 -11.48 7.18 17.84
C GLU A 107 -9.95 7.21 18.05
N SER A 108 -9.48 7.98 19.02
CA SER A 108 -8.04 8.14 19.31
C SER A 108 -7.29 6.82 19.57
N LYS A 109 -7.99 5.83 20.18
CA LYS A 109 -7.45 4.48 20.42
C LYS A 109 -7.17 3.71 19.11
N ASN A 110 -7.81 4.08 18.00
CA ASN A 110 -7.72 3.47 16.69
C ASN A 110 -6.86 4.30 15.71
N SER A 111 -6.12 5.30 16.21
CA SER A 111 -5.13 6.02 15.39
C SER A 111 -4.16 5.02 14.72
N PHE A 112 -3.63 5.39 13.56
CA PHE A 112 -2.71 4.53 12.80
C PHE A 112 -1.55 3.99 13.66
N ASN A 113 -0.93 4.85 14.45
CA ASN A 113 0.20 4.47 15.30
C ASN A 113 -0.22 3.50 16.42
N ASN A 114 -1.39 3.70 17.02
CA ASN A 114 -1.91 2.81 18.05
C ASN A 114 -2.28 1.44 17.47
N MET A 115 -2.93 1.41 16.31
CA MET A 115 -3.23 0.16 15.61
C MET A 115 -1.96 -0.58 15.21
N LYS A 116 -0.97 0.11 14.63
CA LYS A 116 0.33 -0.46 14.29
C LYS A 116 1.03 -1.06 15.51
N LYS A 117 1.06 -0.33 16.62
CA LYS A 117 1.69 -0.80 17.87
C LYS A 117 0.99 -2.04 18.42
N LYS A 118 -0.35 -2.04 18.46
CA LYS A 118 -1.13 -3.20 18.92
C LYS A 118 -0.89 -4.42 18.02
N LEU A 119 -0.95 -4.20 16.70
CA LEU A 119 -0.75 -5.27 15.72
C LEU A 119 0.66 -5.89 15.82
N ARG A 120 1.72 -5.07 15.91
CA ARG A 120 3.08 -5.57 16.10
C ARG A 120 3.20 -6.43 17.35
N LYS A 121 2.68 -5.93 18.49
CA LYS A 121 2.68 -6.69 19.75
C LYS A 121 1.92 -8.01 19.64
N ASP A 122 0.80 -8.05 18.92
CA ASP A 122 0.02 -9.28 18.74
C ASP A 122 0.73 -10.27 17.81
N ILE A 123 1.38 -9.77 16.75
CA ILE A 123 2.23 -10.58 15.86
C ILE A 123 3.36 -11.24 16.65
N ASP A 124 4.09 -10.48 17.46
CA ASP A 124 5.19 -10.99 18.27
C ASP A 124 4.68 -12.09 19.24
N LYS A 125 3.57 -11.84 19.94
CA LYS A 125 2.95 -12.81 20.84
C LYS A 125 2.57 -14.11 20.13
N ARG A 126 1.95 -14.03 18.93
CA ARG A 126 1.56 -15.23 18.17
C ARG A 126 2.76 -15.97 17.61
N LYS A 127 3.80 -15.25 17.25
CA LYS A 127 5.06 -15.82 16.81
C LYS A 127 5.72 -16.62 17.93
N ASP A 128 5.76 -16.08 19.15
CA ASP A 128 6.28 -16.78 20.34
C ASP A 128 5.46 -18.05 20.63
N ALA A 129 4.14 -17.99 20.40
CA ALA A 129 3.24 -19.14 20.51
C ALA A 129 3.30 -20.11 19.30
N LYS A 130 4.11 -19.80 18.25
CA LYS A 130 4.19 -20.54 16.99
C LYS A 130 2.85 -20.67 16.25
N GLU A 131 1.98 -19.68 16.39
CA GLU A 131 0.69 -19.59 15.71
C GLU A 131 0.83 -18.90 14.35
N SER A 132 0.05 -19.38 13.37
CA SER A 132 -0.05 -18.75 12.04
C SER A 132 -1.50 -18.75 11.54
N PHE A 133 -1.82 -17.79 10.66
CA PHE A 133 -3.09 -17.82 9.93
C PHE A 133 -2.99 -18.82 8.78
N SER A 134 -3.84 -19.85 8.77
CA SER A 134 -3.82 -20.89 7.73
C SER A 134 -4.98 -20.73 6.74
N SER A 135 -6.21 -20.82 7.20
CA SER A 135 -7.39 -20.77 6.35
C SER A 135 -8.58 -20.18 7.10
N TYR A 136 -9.60 -19.79 6.34
CA TYR A 136 -10.86 -19.29 6.84
C TYR A 136 -11.99 -19.74 5.92
N VAL A 137 -13.20 -19.80 6.48
CA VAL A 137 -14.43 -20.04 5.72
C VAL A 137 -15.33 -18.84 5.95
N VAL A 138 -15.85 -18.26 4.87
CA VAL A 138 -16.81 -17.15 4.91
C VAL A 138 -18.16 -17.69 4.44
N GLN A 139 -19.21 -17.36 5.16
CA GLN A 139 -20.57 -17.76 4.76
C GLN A 139 -20.96 -17.14 3.40
N SER A 140 -21.84 -17.84 2.70
CA SER A 140 -22.43 -17.33 1.47
C SER A 140 -23.27 -16.08 1.75
N ASN A 141 -23.36 -15.17 0.79
CA ASN A 141 -24.20 -13.97 0.91
C ASN A 141 -25.68 -14.30 1.23
N ASP A 142 -26.16 -15.45 0.76
CA ASP A 142 -27.55 -15.89 0.94
C ASP A 142 -27.89 -16.26 2.39
N THR A 143 -26.88 -16.48 3.23
CA THR A 143 -27.04 -16.87 4.64
C THR A 143 -26.73 -15.73 5.61
N LEU A 144 -26.44 -14.54 5.11
CA LEU A 144 -26.09 -13.41 5.95
C LEU A 144 -27.32 -12.86 6.70
N THR A 145 -27.13 -12.56 7.98
CA THR A 145 -28.16 -11.93 8.81
C THR A 145 -27.94 -10.43 8.87
N VAL A 146 -28.93 -9.66 8.44
CA VAL A 146 -28.95 -8.21 8.58
C VAL A 146 -29.68 -7.82 9.85
N ARG A 147 -29.05 -7.01 10.69
CA ARG A 147 -29.64 -6.44 11.92
C ARG A 147 -29.63 -4.92 11.86
N LYS A 148 -30.71 -4.29 12.31
CA LYS A 148 -30.76 -2.83 12.48
C LYS A 148 -30.48 -2.48 13.95
N MET A 149 -29.50 -1.63 14.19
CA MET A 149 -29.14 -1.09 15.50
C MET A 149 -28.83 0.40 15.33
N ASP A 150 -29.43 1.23 16.16
CA ASP A 150 -29.20 2.70 16.16
C ASP A 150 -29.38 3.36 14.77
N GLY A 151 -30.35 2.89 13.99
CA GLY A 151 -30.63 3.41 12.64
C GLY A 151 -29.67 2.94 11.55
N LYS A 152 -28.66 2.14 11.88
CA LYS A 152 -27.71 1.54 10.94
C LYS A 152 -27.99 0.06 10.71
N GLU A 153 -27.71 -0.41 9.51
CA GLU A 153 -27.79 -1.83 9.14
C GLU A 153 -26.42 -2.49 9.32
N TYR A 154 -26.40 -3.59 10.03
CA TYR A 154 -25.21 -4.43 10.26
C TYR A 154 -25.44 -5.80 9.65
N THR A 155 -24.45 -6.28 8.91
CA THR A 155 -24.45 -7.62 8.34
C THR A 155 -23.46 -8.49 9.10
N THR A 156 -23.91 -9.64 9.60
CA THR A 156 -23.03 -10.65 10.21
C THR A 156 -22.60 -11.65 9.14
N VAL A 157 -21.29 -11.84 9.00
CA VAL A 157 -20.64 -12.72 8.02
C VAL A 157 -19.90 -13.83 8.73
#